data_5be304126094a07d84d760fb6a07a307
#
_entry.id   5be304126094a07d84d760fb6a07a307
#
_cell.length_a   1.000
_cell.length_b   1.000
_cell.length_c   1.000
_cell.angle_alpha   90.00
_cell.angle_beta   90.00
_cell.angle_gamma   90.00
#
_symmetry.space_group_name_H-M   'P 1'
#
loop_
_entity.id
_entity.type
_entity.pdbx_description
1 polymer ?
#
loop_
_entity_poly.entity_id
_entity_poly.type
_entity_poly.pdbx_seq_one_letter_code
_entity_poly.pdbx_strand_id
1 'polypeptide(L)'
;MPASAQDIPEKDELPFDCGVKLRLRQCPACGLVQFDCEPVDYYRDVIRAVGLSETMRELRRTDYQHMLETYGLSGKKFIECGCGRGEFMEVLKEFPVKIYATEANAEFAAAAQELLGPGCHVMHTFPEDSAMPIPGAPFDCFFSFNFLEHQPDPSAMLGCMYYNLAPGGYGLITVPSFEYILKDGRYYELIRDHSANYTLSSLTALCEGCGFEILEKGFIGIGDTLRVVVRKPESTSLEQAVHTACAGIFAAFQKERHSIGEVEKESMAAGAALSAEAERIPCDVSALKRNYEELRAQMAAYVERLKEKNLKLALFGAGHQGFTIAATTALCSYAEYIMDSAPFKQGKYAPASHIPIVSPAYFAEHPVDVVMVTAPGYVREITAQLRGLYPERTELQICTIEPESWTE
;
A
#
# COMPACT_ATOMS: atom_id res chain seq x y z
N MET A 1 -14.83 -2.61 -8.83
CA MET A 1 -13.53 -2.88 -8.16
C MET A 1 -13.71 -4.03 -7.18
N PRO A 2 -12.72 -4.89 -6.94
CA PRO A 2 -12.76 -5.86 -5.84
C PRO A 2 -13.06 -5.18 -4.50
N ALA A 3 -13.77 -5.87 -3.61
CA ALA A 3 -14.07 -5.36 -2.27
C ALA A 3 -12.84 -5.47 -1.33
N SER A 4 -11.91 -6.36 -1.67
CA SER A 4 -10.70 -6.66 -0.92
C SER A 4 -9.58 -7.04 -1.88
N ALA A 5 -8.33 -6.75 -1.51
CA ALA A 5 -7.15 -7.20 -2.26
C ALA A 5 -6.45 -8.40 -1.57
N GLN A 6 -6.76 -8.68 -0.31
CA GLN A 6 -6.08 -9.72 0.49
C GLN A 6 -7.03 -10.79 1.01
N ASP A 7 -8.29 -10.48 1.19
CA ASP A 7 -9.34 -11.45 1.53
C ASP A 7 -9.79 -12.13 0.23
N ILE A 8 -9.13 -13.26 -0.08
CA ILE A 8 -9.31 -14.02 -1.32
C ILE A 8 -10.35 -15.11 -1.06
N PRO A 9 -11.55 -15.06 -1.68
CA PRO A 9 -12.66 -15.92 -1.33
C PRO A 9 -12.43 -17.40 -1.66
N GLU A 10 -12.91 -18.25 -0.78
CA GLU A 10 -13.10 -19.67 -1.00
C GLU A 10 -14.37 -19.92 -1.83
N LYS A 11 -14.60 -21.15 -2.27
CA LYS A 11 -15.71 -21.49 -3.16
C LYS A 11 -17.11 -21.23 -2.56
N ASP A 12 -17.27 -21.44 -1.27
CA ASP A 12 -18.53 -21.24 -0.54
C ASP A 12 -18.79 -19.76 -0.21
N GLU A 13 -17.78 -18.93 -0.28
CA GLU A 13 -17.86 -17.48 -0.06
C GLU A 13 -18.26 -16.69 -1.32
N LEU A 14 -18.11 -17.28 -2.52
CA LEU A 14 -18.42 -16.62 -3.81
C LEU A 14 -19.82 -15.98 -3.89
N PRO A 15 -20.90 -16.55 -3.31
CA PRO A 15 -22.22 -15.91 -3.33
C PRO A 15 -22.27 -14.57 -2.56
N PHE A 16 -21.30 -14.31 -1.68
CA PHE A 16 -21.24 -13.13 -0.84
C PHE A 16 -20.16 -12.14 -1.33
N ASP A 17 -19.21 -12.61 -2.16
CA ASP A 17 -18.21 -11.74 -2.75
C ASP A 17 -18.80 -10.94 -3.91
N CYS A 18 -18.77 -9.62 -3.77
CA CYS A 18 -19.25 -8.70 -4.78
C CYS A 18 -18.29 -7.52 -4.94
N GLY A 19 -18.28 -6.96 -6.14
CA GLY A 19 -17.53 -5.74 -6.41
C GLY A 19 -18.09 -4.52 -5.68
N VAL A 20 -17.22 -3.59 -5.34
CA VAL A 20 -17.58 -2.30 -4.71
C VAL A 20 -17.38 -1.14 -5.66
N LYS A 21 -18.16 -0.08 -5.47
CA LYS A 21 -17.98 1.19 -6.18
C LYS A 21 -17.09 2.09 -5.33
N LEU A 22 -15.83 2.24 -5.73
CA LEU A 22 -14.92 3.18 -5.10
C LEU A 22 -15.17 4.60 -5.63
N ARG A 23 -15.28 5.57 -4.73
CA ARG A 23 -15.37 6.99 -5.03
C ARG A 23 -14.23 7.71 -4.35
N LEU A 24 -13.44 8.45 -5.13
CA LEU A 24 -12.38 9.29 -4.61
C LEU A 24 -12.94 10.59 -4.04
N ARG A 25 -12.43 10.99 -2.88
CA ARG A 25 -12.68 12.27 -2.23
C ARG A 25 -11.34 12.92 -1.91
N GLN A 26 -11.20 14.21 -2.18
CA GLN A 26 -10.03 14.97 -1.79
C GLN A 26 -10.34 15.87 -0.60
N CYS A 27 -9.52 15.81 0.43
CA CYS A 27 -9.64 16.70 1.58
C CYS A 27 -9.32 18.14 1.17
N PRO A 28 -10.22 19.12 1.38
CA PRO A 28 -9.96 20.51 1.00
C PRO A 28 -8.91 21.18 1.89
N ALA A 29 -8.58 20.63 3.05
CA ALA A 29 -7.60 21.19 3.98
C ALA A 29 -6.17 20.74 3.66
N CYS A 30 -5.91 19.42 3.54
CA CYS A 30 -4.56 18.88 3.37
C CYS A 30 -4.31 18.26 1.98
N GLY A 31 -5.31 18.21 1.10
CA GLY A 31 -5.17 17.61 -0.24
C GLY A 31 -5.16 16.08 -0.28
N LEU A 32 -5.25 15.38 0.86
CA LEU A 32 -5.27 13.93 0.92
C LEU A 32 -6.45 13.38 0.12
N VAL A 33 -6.19 12.37 -0.70
CA VAL A 33 -7.21 11.67 -1.48
C VAL A 33 -7.56 10.35 -0.77
N GLN A 34 -8.84 10.13 -0.52
CA GLN A 34 -9.37 8.98 0.20
C GLN A 34 -10.57 8.38 -0.53
N PHE A 35 -10.93 7.15 -0.20
CA PHE A 35 -12.18 6.57 -0.66
C PHE A 35 -13.35 6.97 0.24
N ASP A 36 -14.51 7.15 -0.39
CA ASP A 36 -15.81 7.39 0.26
C ASP A 36 -16.47 6.02 0.55
N CYS A 37 -15.82 5.23 1.37
CA CYS A 37 -16.33 3.93 1.84
C CYS A 37 -15.64 3.56 3.16
N GLU A 38 -16.24 2.62 3.89
CA GLU A 38 -15.60 2.03 5.07
C GLU A 38 -14.28 1.33 4.67
N PRO A 39 -13.24 1.41 5.50
CA PRO A 39 -12.01 0.67 5.30
C PRO A 39 -12.30 -0.85 5.29
N VAL A 40 -11.32 -1.64 4.86
CA VAL A 40 -11.38 -3.10 5.06
C VAL A 40 -11.31 -3.40 6.55
N ASP A 41 -12.05 -4.39 7.02
CA ASP A 41 -12.11 -4.76 8.43
C ASP A 41 -10.78 -5.33 8.95
N TYR A 42 -9.99 -5.92 8.04
CA TYR A 42 -8.65 -6.45 8.33
C TYR A 42 -7.51 -5.40 8.19
N TYR A 43 -7.78 -4.11 8.17
CA TYR A 43 -6.73 -3.07 7.96
C TYR A 43 -5.58 -3.11 8.99
N ARG A 44 -5.84 -3.72 10.16
CA ARG A 44 -4.81 -3.96 11.18
C ARG A 44 -3.94 -5.17 10.87
N ASP A 45 -4.46 -6.13 10.11
CA ASP A 45 -3.85 -7.41 9.79
C ASP A 45 -3.37 -7.49 8.34
N VAL A 46 -3.14 -6.33 7.70
CA VAL A 46 -2.67 -6.28 6.31
C VAL A 46 -1.31 -6.96 6.19
N ILE A 47 -1.24 -7.94 5.31
CA ILE A 47 -0.02 -8.70 5.05
C ILE A 47 0.70 -8.19 3.81
N ARG A 48 2.01 -8.23 3.81
CA ARG A 48 2.80 -7.99 2.60
C ARG A 48 2.51 -9.09 1.59
N ALA A 49 2.10 -8.69 0.39
CA ALA A 49 1.70 -9.63 -0.66
C ALA A 49 2.86 -10.45 -1.24
N VAL A 50 4.10 -9.97 -1.06
CA VAL A 50 5.32 -10.56 -1.65
C VAL A 50 6.41 -10.61 -0.60
N GLY A 51 7.20 -11.70 -0.60
CA GLY A 51 8.38 -11.82 0.25
C GLY A 51 9.42 -10.74 -0.05
N LEU A 52 10.32 -10.50 0.89
CA LEU A 52 11.38 -9.50 0.79
C LEU A 52 12.40 -9.90 -0.30
N SER A 53 12.40 -9.22 -1.43
CA SER A 53 13.40 -9.40 -2.50
C SER A 53 14.76 -8.82 -2.08
N GLU A 54 15.85 -9.28 -2.74
CA GLU A 54 17.19 -8.74 -2.49
C GLU A 54 17.27 -7.23 -2.81
N THR A 55 16.61 -6.80 -3.86
CA THR A 55 16.50 -5.37 -4.20
C THR A 55 15.88 -4.56 -3.07
N MET A 56 14.83 -5.09 -2.43
CA MET A 56 14.18 -4.43 -1.31
C MET A 56 15.04 -4.46 -0.05
N ARG A 57 15.79 -5.56 0.19
CA ARG A 57 16.76 -5.64 1.29
C ARG A 57 17.83 -4.55 1.15
N GLU A 58 18.38 -4.39 -0.06
CA GLU A 58 19.41 -3.37 -0.34
C GLU A 58 18.87 -1.95 -0.19
N LEU A 59 17.63 -1.71 -0.64
CA LEU A 59 16.96 -0.42 -0.42
C LEU A 59 16.85 -0.10 1.08
N ARG A 60 16.41 -1.06 1.90
CA ARG A 60 16.31 -0.86 3.36
C ARG A 60 17.67 -0.70 4.02
N ARG A 61 18.68 -1.45 3.58
CA ARG A 61 20.06 -1.27 4.06
C ARG A 61 20.56 0.15 3.79
N THR A 62 20.32 0.66 2.59
CA THR A 62 20.65 2.03 2.21
C THR A 62 19.91 3.06 3.07
N ASP A 63 18.62 2.88 3.31
CA ASP A 63 17.82 3.76 4.17
C ASP A 63 18.37 3.77 5.61
N TYR A 64 18.66 2.59 6.18
CA TYR A 64 19.19 2.50 7.56
C TYR A 64 20.56 3.11 7.69
N GLN A 65 21.47 2.82 6.74
CA GLN A 65 22.80 3.42 6.72
C GLN A 65 22.70 4.94 6.65
N HIS A 66 21.87 5.47 5.74
CA HIS A 66 21.64 6.91 5.62
C HIS A 66 21.16 7.54 6.93
N MET A 67 20.15 6.93 7.59
CA MET A 67 19.64 7.44 8.87
C MET A 67 20.71 7.43 9.96
N LEU A 68 21.52 6.37 10.05
CA LEU A 68 22.58 6.27 11.06
C LEU A 68 23.69 7.29 10.84
N GLU A 69 24.17 7.42 9.60
CA GLU A 69 25.32 8.28 9.26
C GLU A 69 24.93 9.76 9.28
N THR A 70 23.79 10.11 8.67
CA THR A 70 23.37 11.51 8.53
C THR A 70 22.93 12.11 9.87
N TYR A 71 22.25 11.32 10.70
CA TYR A 71 21.64 11.82 11.95
C TYR A 71 22.30 11.29 13.22
N GLY A 72 23.41 10.55 13.10
CA GLY A 72 24.20 10.09 14.26
C GLY A 72 23.47 9.11 15.16
N LEU A 73 22.70 8.18 14.59
CA LEU A 73 21.78 7.32 15.34
C LEU A 73 22.37 5.97 15.77
N SER A 74 23.69 5.79 15.72
CA SER A 74 24.33 4.56 16.22
C SER A 74 24.09 4.37 17.72
N GLY A 75 23.77 3.14 18.14
CA GLY A 75 23.45 2.79 19.52
C GLY A 75 22.06 3.21 20.02
N LYS A 76 21.27 3.85 19.17
CA LYS A 76 19.95 4.41 19.48
C LYS A 76 18.83 3.39 19.43
N LYS A 77 17.64 3.77 19.91
CA LYS A 77 16.42 2.95 19.90
C LYS A 77 15.59 3.24 18.66
N PHE A 78 15.34 2.21 17.89
CA PHE A 78 14.52 2.25 16.68
C PHE A 78 13.24 1.46 16.87
N ILE A 79 12.13 1.95 16.35
CA ILE A 79 10.85 1.25 16.35
C ILE A 79 10.25 1.24 14.95
N GLU A 80 9.79 0.06 14.46
CA GLU A 80 8.97 -0.04 13.24
C GLU A 80 7.50 -0.21 13.61
N CYS A 81 6.64 0.53 12.91
CA CYS A 81 5.19 0.42 13.02
C CYS A 81 4.66 -0.57 11.98
N GLY A 82 3.97 -1.63 12.42
CA GLY A 82 3.46 -2.65 11.54
C GLY A 82 4.59 -3.47 10.89
N CYS A 83 5.40 -4.15 11.71
CA CYS A 83 6.60 -4.83 11.22
C CYS A 83 6.31 -6.13 10.45
N GLY A 84 5.05 -6.60 10.42
CA GLY A 84 4.71 -7.87 9.83
C GLY A 84 5.47 -9.02 10.50
N ARG A 85 6.13 -9.86 9.71
CA ARG A 85 6.95 -10.97 10.20
C ARG A 85 8.40 -10.56 10.52
N GLY A 86 8.71 -9.25 10.53
CA GLY A 86 10.01 -8.71 10.96
C GLY A 86 11.10 -8.66 9.88
N GLU A 87 10.76 -8.86 8.59
CA GLU A 87 11.77 -9.01 7.53
C GLU A 87 12.62 -7.74 7.33
N PHE A 88 12.05 -6.54 7.50
CA PHE A 88 12.83 -5.29 7.43
C PHE A 88 13.68 -5.09 8.68
N MET A 89 13.14 -5.44 9.84
CA MET A 89 13.90 -5.39 11.09
C MET A 89 15.07 -6.39 11.11
N GLU A 90 14.96 -7.51 10.38
CA GLU A 90 16.08 -8.44 10.20
C GLU A 90 17.27 -7.75 9.52
N VAL A 91 17.02 -6.94 8.49
CA VAL A 91 18.07 -6.12 7.85
C VAL A 91 18.64 -5.08 8.83
N LEU A 92 17.79 -4.48 9.69
CA LEU A 92 18.24 -3.51 10.68
C LEU A 92 19.18 -4.11 11.73
N LYS A 93 19.13 -5.44 11.98
CA LYS A 93 20.08 -6.15 12.88
C LYS A 93 21.54 -6.07 12.41
N GLU A 94 21.79 -5.78 11.14
CA GLU A 94 23.16 -5.58 10.63
C GLU A 94 23.81 -4.30 11.21
N PHE A 95 23.01 -3.42 11.84
CA PHE A 95 23.44 -2.12 12.35
C PHE A 95 23.49 -2.08 13.88
N PRO A 96 24.35 -1.25 14.49
CA PRO A 96 24.50 -1.14 15.93
C PRO A 96 23.38 -0.32 16.56
N VAL A 97 22.16 -0.86 16.64
CA VAL A 97 20.97 -0.20 17.19
C VAL A 97 20.15 -1.12 18.08
N LYS A 98 19.25 -0.57 18.88
CA LYS A 98 18.29 -1.32 19.71
C LYS A 98 16.95 -1.36 18.98
N ILE A 99 16.44 -2.56 18.71
CA ILE A 99 15.31 -2.81 17.83
C ILE A 99 14.03 -3.04 18.63
N TYR A 100 13.02 -2.27 18.32
CA TYR A 100 11.64 -2.40 18.78
C TYR A 100 10.71 -2.43 17.57
N ALA A 101 9.57 -3.09 17.71
CA ALA A 101 8.54 -3.11 16.66
C ALA A 101 7.15 -3.27 17.26
N THR A 102 6.13 -2.80 16.56
CA THR A 102 4.72 -3.08 16.84
C THR A 102 4.12 -3.90 15.71
N GLU A 103 3.24 -4.85 16.06
CA GLU A 103 2.50 -5.64 15.09
C GLU A 103 1.12 -5.97 15.67
N ALA A 104 0.06 -5.77 14.87
CA ALA A 104 -1.33 -6.01 15.30
C ALA A 104 -1.69 -7.50 15.32
N ASN A 105 -1.16 -8.26 14.38
CA ASN A 105 -1.42 -9.70 14.28
C ASN A 105 -0.52 -10.48 15.26
N ALA A 106 -1.16 -11.25 16.14
CA ALA A 106 -0.45 -12.01 17.18
C ALA A 106 0.53 -13.06 16.62
N GLU A 107 0.15 -13.74 15.53
CA GLU A 107 0.99 -14.76 14.89
C GLU A 107 2.20 -14.10 14.21
N PHE A 108 2.00 -12.95 13.56
CA PHE A 108 3.08 -12.21 12.92
C PHE A 108 4.02 -11.61 13.96
N ALA A 109 3.49 -11.05 15.06
CA ALA A 109 4.29 -10.55 16.16
C ALA A 109 5.16 -11.67 16.77
N ALA A 110 4.61 -12.86 16.97
CA ALA A 110 5.35 -14.02 17.45
C ALA A 110 6.44 -14.48 16.47
N ALA A 111 6.10 -14.57 15.17
CA ALA A 111 7.05 -14.92 14.12
C ALA A 111 8.18 -13.89 13.99
N ALA A 112 7.85 -12.60 14.06
CA ALA A 112 8.84 -11.52 14.07
C ALA A 112 9.76 -11.60 15.30
N GLN A 113 9.22 -11.85 16.49
CA GLN A 113 10.02 -12.00 17.70
C GLN A 113 10.96 -13.21 17.60
N GLU A 114 10.51 -14.33 17.02
CA GLU A 114 11.33 -15.51 16.79
C GLU A 114 12.47 -15.22 15.80
N LEU A 115 12.16 -14.60 14.65
CA LEU A 115 13.13 -14.21 13.61
C LEU A 115 14.19 -13.25 14.16
N LEU A 116 13.76 -12.26 14.92
CA LEU A 116 14.64 -11.21 15.44
C LEU A 116 15.47 -11.67 16.66
N GLY A 117 14.94 -12.61 17.43
CA GLY A 117 15.59 -13.18 18.61
C GLY A 117 15.48 -12.29 19.87
N PRO A 118 16.11 -12.72 20.98
CA PRO A 118 15.85 -12.15 22.32
C PRO A 118 16.42 -10.73 22.53
N GLY A 119 17.27 -10.25 21.62
CA GLY A 119 17.83 -8.89 21.68
C GLY A 119 16.91 -7.80 21.09
N CYS A 120 15.79 -8.20 20.50
CA CYS A 120 14.78 -7.32 19.90
C CYS A 120 13.46 -7.42 20.67
N HIS A 121 12.63 -6.39 20.57
CA HIS A 121 11.37 -6.30 21.31
C HIS A 121 10.21 -6.08 20.33
N VAL A 122 9.48 -7.14 20.01
CA VAL A 122 8.25 -7.06 19.20
C VAL A 122 7.04 -7.06 20.13
N MET A 123 6.20 -6.04 19.99
CA MET A 123 5.01 -5.84 20.81
C MET A 123 3.76 -6.13 19.98
N HIS A 124 2.92 -7.04 20.48
CA HIS A 124 1.60 -7.26 19.92
C HIS A 124 0.70 -6.08 20.29
N THR A 125 0.73 -5.04 19.47
CA THR A 125 -0.04 -3.81 19.65
C THR A 125 -0.16 -3.04 18.34
N PHE A 126 -1.14 -2.12 18.30
CA PHE A 126 -1.42 -1.28 17.14
C PHE A 126 -1.48 0.19 17.57
N PRO A 127 -0.76 1.11 16.89
CA PRO A 127 -0.71 2.53 17.24
C PRO A 127 -1.97 3.27 16.75
N GLU A 128 -3.09 3.14 17.47
CA GLU A 128 -4.40 3.70 17.08
C GLU A 128 -4.82 4.94 17.90
N ASP A 129 -4.08 5.28 18.94
CA ASP A 129 -4.33 6.46 19.78
C ASP A 129 -3.07 7.32 19.84
N SER A 130 -3.22 8.60 19.52
CA SER A 130 -2.12 9.58 19.48
C SER A 130 -1.39 9.78 20.82
N ALA A 131 -1.99 9.40 21.95
CA ALA A 131 -1.38 9.48 23.27
C ALA A 131 -1.07 8.09 23.88
N MET A 132 -1.16 7.01 23.12
CA MET A 132 -0.89 5.67 23.60
C MET A 132 0.61 5.47 23.90
N PRO A 133 0.99 5.13 25.14
CA PRO A 133 2.37 4.83 25.49
C PRO A 133 2.78 3.46 24.94
N ILE A 134 3.94 3.41 24.28
CA ILE A 134 4.53 2.15 23.80
C ILE A 134 5.65 1.72 24.74
N PRO A 135 5.67 0.45 25.23
CA PRO A 135 6.75 -0.04 26.08
C PRO A 135 8.13 0.14 25.44
N GLY A 136 9.07 0.64 26.21
CA GLY A 136 10.42 0.95 25.72
C GLY A 136 10.62 2.41 25.27
N ALA A 137 9.54 3.19 25.11
CA ALA A 137 9.67 4.64 24.84
C ALA A 137 10.48 5.37 25.95
N PRO A 138 11.10 6.51 25.65
CA PRO A 138 11.12 7.15 24.33
C PRO A 138 12.06 6.45 23.35
N PHE A 139 11.71 6.55 22.03
CA PHE A 139 12.51 6.07 20.92
C PHE A 139 13.26 7.22 20.26
N ASP A 140 14.41 6.91 19.63
CA ASP A 140 15.21 7.91 18.93
C ASP A 140 14.83 8.00 17.44
N CYS A 141 14.27 6.91 16.87
CA CYS A 141 13.84 6.87 15.48
C CYS A 141 12.66 5.91 15.31
N PHE A 142 11.70 6.25 14.43
CA PHE A 142 10.68 5.32 13.99
C PHE A 142 10.72 5.08 12.47
N PHE A 143 10.23 3.92 12.06
CA PHE A 143 10.02 3.56 10.67
C PHE A 143 8.55 3.22 10.43
N SER A 144 8.04 3.62 9.25
CA SER A 144 6.73 3.24 8.73
C SER A 144 6.87 2.98 7.23
N PHE A 145 6.91 1.70 6.84
CA PHE A 145 7.16 1.31 5.46
C PHE A 145 5.91 0.71 4.83
N ASN A 146 5.27 1.45 3.93
CA ASN A 146 4.06 1.04 3.24
C ASN A 146 3.00 0.49 4.22
N PHE A 147 2.74 1.27 5.24
CA PHE A 147 1.81 0.95 6.32
C PHE A 147 0.77 2.06 6.53
N LEU A 148 1.18 3.34 6.35
CA LEU A 148 0.34 4.50 6.63
C LEU A 148 -0.86 4.61 5.67
N GLU A 149 -0.75 4.10 4.45
CA GLU A 149 -1.83 4.07 3.46
C GLU A 149 -3.01 3.19 3.86
N HIS A 150 -2.77 2.21 4.72
CA HIS A 150 -3.80 1.31 5.24
C HIS A 150 -4.54 1.88 6.44
N GLN A 151 -4.06 2.99 7.02
CA GLN A 151 -4.62 3.53 8.25
C GLN A 151 -5.88 4.35 7.99
N PRO A 152 -7.03 4.00 8.59
CA PRO A 152 -8.22 4.83 8.53
C PRO A 152 -8.04 6.20 9.18
N ASP A 153 -7.23 6.27 10.25
CA ASP A 153 -6.80 7.50 10.91
C ASP A 153 -5.27 7.59 10.95
N PRO A 154 -4.64 8.08 9.87
CA PRO A 154 -3.18 8.21 9.82
C PRO A 154 -2.63 9.25 10.81
N SER A 155 -3.46 10.21 11.24
CA SER A 155 -3.06 11.21 12.23
C SER A 155 -2.89 10.58 13.61
N ALA A 156 -3.75 9.64 13.99
CA ALA A 156 -3.63 8.91 15.26
C ALA A 156 -2.33 8.11 15.31
N MET A 157 -2.00 7.41 14.22
CA MET A 157 -0.76 6.64 14.12
C MET A 157 0.48 7.53 14.21
N LEU A 158 0.54 8.60 13.43
CA LEU A 158 1.67 9.54 13.47
C LEU A 158 1.77 10.29 14.79
N GLY A 159 0.63 10.66 15.39
CA GLY A 159 0.55 11.25 16.73
C GLY A 159 1.09 10.29 17.79
N CYS A 160 0.76 9.00 17.71
CA CYS A 160 1.33 7.96 18.58
C CYS A 160 2.85 7.89 18.47
N MET A 161 3.40 7.93 17.26
CA MET A 161 4.85 7.96 17.06
C MET A 161 5.46 9.24 17.61
N TYR A 162 4.86 10.39 17.36
CA TYR A 162 5.30 11.67 17.92
C TYR A 162 5.34 11.64 19.45
N TYR A 163 4.29 11.11 20.09
CA TYR A 163 4.21 10.98 21.56
C TYR A 163 5.34 10.12 22.11
N ASN A 164 5.66 9.00 21.45
CA ASN A 164 6.64 8.02 21.91
C ASN A 164 8.10 8.32 21.48
N LEU A 165 8.33 9.35 20.64
CA LEU A 165 9.68 9.80 20.28
C LEU A 165 10.29 10.68 21.36
N ALA A 166 11.60 10.55 21.53
CA ALA A 166 12.41 11.51 22.27
C ALA A 166 12.34 12.90 21.59
N PRO A 167 12.46 14.01 22.35
CA PRO A 167 12.75 15.31 21.73
C PRO A 167 13.97 15.22 20.80
N GLY A 168 13.88 15.79 19.60
CA GLY A 168 14.92 15.66 18.57
C GLY A 168 14.94 14.32 17.84
N GLY A 169 14.03 13.39 18.15
CA GLY A 169 13.93 12.08 17.50
C GLY A 169 13.41 12.13 16.07
N TYR A 170 13.71 11.12 15.28
CA TYR A 170 13.53 11.07 13.83
C TYR A 170 12.48 10.06 13.40
N GLY A 171 12.01 10.18 12.16
CA GLY A 171 11.17 9.18 11.51
C GLY A 171 11.46 9.07 10.02
N LEU A 172 11.33 7.87 9.48
CA LEU A 172 11.36 7.61 8.04
C LEU A 172 10.07 6.92 7.63
N ILE A 173 9.35 7.53 6.70
CA ILE A 173 8.03 7.10 6.23
C ILE A 173 8.11 6.85 4.73
N THR A 174 7.60 5.71 4.28
CA THR A 174 7.34 5.45 2.87
C THR A 174 5.90 5.04 2.63
N VAL A 175 5.30 5.53 1.55
CA VAL A 175 3.96 5.17 1.08
C VAL A 175 3.94 5.15 -0.45
N PRO A 176 2.98 4.44 -1.10
CA PRO A 176 2.79 4.52 -2.55
C PRO A 176 2.52 5.96 -3.01
N SER A 177 3.10 6.31 -4.17
CA SER A 177 2.93 7.64 -4.77
C SER A 177 1.64 7.74 -5.58
N PHE A 178 0.73 8.60 -5.17
CA PHE A 178 -0.46 8.88 -5.94
C PHE A 178 -0.15 9.68 -7.23
N GLU A 179 0.89 10.50 -7.24
CA GLU A 179 1.38 11.17 -8.45
C GLU A 179 1.79 10.16 -9.53
N TYR A 180 2.45 9.08 -9.14
CA TYR A 180 2.81 7.99 -10.06
C TYR A 180 1.58 7.31 -10.64
N ILE A 181 0.56 7.05 -9.80
CA ILE A 181 -0.71 6.48 -10.24
C ILE A 181 -1.45 7.43 -11.21
N LEU A 182 -1.46 8.73 -10.91
CA LEU A 182 -2.12 9.74 -11.73
C LEU A 182 -1.43 9.97 -13.07
N LYS A 183 -0.09 9.93 -13.10
CA LYS A 183 0.72 10.24 -14.30
C LYS A 183 0.30 9.40 -15.50
N ASP A 184 0.11 8.11 -15.30
CA ASP A 184 -0.24 7.16 -16.35
C ASP A 184 -1.71 6.69 -16.24
N GLY A 185 -2.49 7.29 -15.35
CA GLY A 185 -3.90 6.91 -15.12
C GLY A 185 -4.10 5.48 -14.65
N ARG A 186 -3.17 4.94 -13.86
CA ARG A 186 -3.12 3.54 -13.41
C ARG A 186 -4.23 3.21 -12.41
N TYR A 187 -5.50 3.28 -12.83
CA TYR A 187 -6.65 3.05 -11.94
C TYR A 187 -6.63 1.68 -11.24
N TYR A 188 -5.95 0.71 -11.81
CA TYR A 188 -5.82 -0.64 -11.26
C TYR A 188 -4.89 -0.75 -10.06
N GLU A 189 -4.16 0.33 -9.72
CA GLU A 189 -3.43 0.48 -8.45
C GLU A 189 -4.34 0.92 -7.30
N LEU A 190 -5.56 1.37 -7.60
CA LEU A 190 -6.52 1.80 -6.59
C LEU A 190 -7.20 0.58 -5.96
N ILE A 191 -6.92 0.37 -4.69
CA ILE A 191 -7.50 -0.74 -3.90
C ILE A 191 -8.14 -0.19 -2.64
N ARG A 192 -9.22 -0.83 -2.20
CA ARG A 192 -9.93 -0.44 -0.98
C ARG A 192 -9.05 -0.56 0.28
N ASP A 193 -8.08 -1.45 0.24
CA ASP A 193 -7.10 -1.68 1.31
C ASP A 193 -6.23 -0.43 1.58
N HIS A 194 -6.00 0.42 0.59
CA HIS A 194 -5.36 1.72 0.73
C HIS A 194 -6.42 2.79 0.99
N SER A 195 -6.81 2.98 2.23
CA SER A 195 -7.82 3.99 2.62
C SER A 195 -7.39 5.42 2.27
N ALA A 196 -6.08 5.66 2.19
CA ALA A 196 -5.47 6.95 1.89
C ALA A 196 -4.48 6.85 0.73
N ASN A 197 -4.60 7.77 -0.25
CA ASN A 197 -3.73 7.88 -1.40
C ASN A 197 -2.93 9.19 -1.29
N TYR A 198 -1.63 9.07 -1.08
CA TYR A 198 -0.76 10.19 -0.75
C TYR A 198 -0.10 10.78 -1.98
N THR A 199 -0.19 12.12 -2.11
CA THR A 199 0.78 12.94 -2.86
C THR A 199 1.91 13.37 -1.93
N LEU A 200 3.04 13.78 -2.48
CA LEU A 200 4.15 14.28 -1.66
C LEU A 200 3.72 15.48 -0.80
N SER A 201 2.87 16.35 -1.34
CA SER A 201 2.33 17.49 -0.61
C SER A 201 1.37 17.08 0.52
N SER A 202 0.46 16.13 0.29
CA SER A 202 -0.49 15.70 1.31
C SER A 202 0.18 14.88 2.43
N LEU A 203 1.19 14.06 2.10
CA LEU A 203 2.00 13.36 3.11
C LEU A 203 2.79 14.35 3.97
N THR A 204 3.41 15.35 3.34
CA THR A 204 4.13 16.42 4.05
C THR A 204 3.21 17.18 4.98
N ALA A 205 2.03 17.62 4.48
CA ALA A 205 1.05 18.36 5.28
C ALA A 205 0.53 17.54 6.47
N LEU A 206 0.35 16.22 6.30
CA LEU A 206 -0.05 15.33 7.39
C LEU A 206 1.05 15.26 8.47
N CYS A 207 2.32 15.07 8.08
CA CYS A 207 3.43 15.02 9.03
C CYS A 207 3.59 16.34 9.79
N GLU A 208 3.54 17.48 9.10
CA GLU A 208 3.60 18.82 9.70
C GLU A 208 2.40 19.06 10.63
N GLY A 209 1.20 18.64 10.23
CA GLY A 209 -0.01 18.69 11.06
C GLY A 209 0.08 17.86 12.34
N CYS A 210 0.89 16.79 12.34
CA CYS A 210 1.21 16.00 13.54
C CYS A 210 2.38 16.58 14.37
N GLY A 211 2.93 17.73 13.99
CA GLY A 211 3.97 18.43 14.73
C GLY A 211 5.40 18.10 14.30
N PHE A 212 5.60 17.32 13.25
CA PHE A 212 6.93 17.00 12.74
C PHE A 212 7.50 18.12 11.86
N GLU A 213 8.82 18.26 11.91
CA GLU A 213 9.61 19.01 10.92
C GLU A 213 9.98 18.07 9.78
N ILE A 214 9.86 18.51 8.53
CA ILE A 214 10.29 17.76 7.35
C ILE A 214 11.76 18.04 7.09
N LEU A 215 12.61 17.02 7.11
CA LEU A 215 14.04 17.13 6.82
C LEU A 215 14.36 16.76 5.38
N GLU A 216 13.76 15.68 4.89
CA GLU A 216 13.93 15.19 3.52
C GLU A 216 12.58 14.73 2.97
N LYS A 217 12.39 14.93 1.68
CA LYS A 217 11.23 14.43 0.97
C LYS A 217 11.53 14.20 -0.49
N GLY A 218 10.90 13.17 -1.08
CA GLY A 218 11.07 12.85 -2.50
C GLY A 218 10.45 11.54 -2.91
N PHE A 219 10.80 11.14 -4.11
CA PHE A 219 10.36 9.89 -4.73
C PHE A 219 11.51 8.90 -4.77
N ILE A 220 11.24 7.63 -4.56
CA ILE A 220 12.19 6.53 -4.68
C ILE A 220 11.68 5.48 -5.66
N GLY A 221 12.52 4.49 -6.00
CA GLY A 221 12.21 3.50 -7.00
C GLY A 221 12.12 4.13 -8.40
N ILE A 222 11.06 3.82 -9.12
CA ILE A 222 10.72 4.42 -10.42
C ILE A 222 9.80 5.64 -10.27
N GLY A 223 9.71 6.22 -9.07
CA GLY A 223 8.80 7.28 -8.69
C GLY A 223 7.47 6.80 -8.11
N ASP A 224 7.34 5.48 -7.91
CA ASP A 224 6.16 4.79 -7.40
C ASP A 224 5.99 4.85 -5.88
N THR A 225 7.02 5.29 -5.18
CA THR A 225 7.02 5.38 -3.72
C THR A 225 7.46 6.76 -3.26
N LEU A 226 6.73 7.35 -2.32
CA LEU A 226 7.12 8.55 -1.59
C LEU A 226 7.99 8.17 -0.41
N ARG A 227 9.03 8.99 -0.14
CA ARG A 227 9.92 8.88 1.02
C ARG A 227 10.00 10.22 1.72
N VAL A 228 9.75 10.23 3.03
CA VAL A 228 9.86 11.45 3.86
C VAL A 228 10.64 11.12 5.12
N VAL A 229 11.64 11.97 5.45
CA VAL A 229 12.33 11.96 6.73
C VAL A 229 11.82 13.12 7.57
N VAL A 230 11.41 12.81 8.77
CA VAL A 230 10.82 13.76 9.71
C VAL A 230 11.62 13.84 11.01
N ARG A 231 11.48 14.95 11.74
CA ARG A 231 12.06 15.13 13.08
C ARG A 231 11.02 15.68 14.05
N LYS A 232 10.99 15.16 15.27
CA LYS A 232 10.32 15.80 16.39
C LYS A 232 11.19 16.94 16.91
N PRO A 233 10.69 18.20 17.02
CA PRO A 233 11.46 19.32 17.57
C PRO A 233 12.04 19.02 18.96
N GLU A 234 13.18 19.61 19.30
CA GLU A 234 13.81 19.45 20.63
C GLU A 234 13.02 20.17 21.73
N SER A 235 12.38 21.27 21.38
CA SER A 235 11.48 22.00 22.28
C SER A 235 10.15 22.27 21.59
N THR A 236 9.05 21.92 22.21
CA THR A 236 7.74 22.36 21.78
C THR A 236 7.54 23.83 22.20
N SER A 237 7.52 24.74 21.22
CA SER A 237 6.97 26.07 21.46
C SER A 237 5.46 25.95 21.79
N LEU A 238 4.91 26.95 22.48
CA LEU A 238 3.46 26.98 22.77
C LEU A 238 2.63 26.88 21.47
N GLU A 239 3.15 27.42 20.35
CA GLU A 239 2.55 27.32 19.01
C GLU A 239 2.53 25.89 18.47
N GLN A 240 3.59 25.10 18.68
CA GLN A 240 3.65 23.69 18.30
C GLN A 240 2.74 22.81 19.16
N ALA A 241 2.62 23.12 20.47
CA ALA A 241 1.65 22.45 21.35
C ALA A 241 0.20 22.71 20.90
N VAL A 242 -0.07 23.93 20.44
CA VAL A 242 -1.38 24.30 19.85
C VAL A 242 -1.60 23.59 18.51
N HIS A 243 -0.57 23.47 17.66
CA HIS A 243 -0.68 22.71 16.40
C HIS A 243 -0.96 21.23 16.64
N THR A 244 -0.30 20.61 17.60
CA THR A 244 -0.53 19.20 17.97
C THR A 244 -1.95 19.00 18.55
N ALA A 245 -2.44 19.97 19.36
CA ALA A 245 -3.80 19.97 19.85
C ALA A 245 -4.84 20.15 18.72
N CYS A 246 -4.52 20.97 17.70
CA CYS A 246 -5.35 21.13 16.51
C CYS A 246 -5.39 19.87 15.64
N ALA A 247 -4.30 19.12 15.54
CA ALA A 247 -4.29 17.81 14.86
C ALA A 247 -5.19 16.80 15.59
N GLY A 248 -5.19 16.79 16.92
CA GLY A 248 -6.13 15.99 17.74
C GLY A 248 -7.59 16.41 17.54
N ILE A 249 -7.86 17.71 17.35
CA ILE A 249 -9.19 18.22 17.00
C ILE A 249 -9.58 17.78 15.59
N PHE A 250 -8.64 17.72 14.64
CA PHE A 250 -8.87 17.25 13.28
C PHE A 250 -9.20 15.74 13.24
N ALA A 251 -8.52 14.94 14.07
CA ALA A 251 -8.82 13.52 14.24
C ALA A 251 -10.20 13.30 14.91
N ALA A 252 -10.56 14.12 15.91
CA ALA A 252 -11.88 14.09 16.51
C ALA A 252 -12.98 14.49 15.52
N PHE A 253 -12.69 15.44 14.63
CA PHE A 253 -13.59 15.84 13.53
C PHE A 253 -13.82 14.73 12.50
N GLN A 254 -12.83 13.91 12.21
CA GLN A 254 -13.01 12.73 11.34
C GLN A 254 -13.88 11.65 12.01
N LYS A 255 -13.76 11.49 13.32
CA LYS A 255 -14.53 10.52 14.12
C LYS A 255 -16.03 10.89 14.20
N GLU A 256 -16.36 12.19 14.21
CA GLU A 256 -17.74 12.68 14.21
C GLU A 256 -18.41 12.67 12.81
N ARG A 257 -17.66 12.52 11.73
CA ARG A 257 -18.19 12.44 10.36
C ARG A 257 -19.13 11.26 10.12
N HIS A 258 -19.12 10.25 10.95
CA HIS A 258 -20.02 9.09 10.87
C HIS A 258 -21.47 9.37 11.31
N SER A 259 -21.77 10.58 11.80
CA SER A 259 -23.10 10.87 12.36
C SER A 259 -23.84 12.10 11.80
N ILE A 260 -23.25 12.93 10.90
CA ILE A 260 -23.89 14.22 10.60
C ILE A 260 -23.92 14.53 9.08
N GLY A 261 -25.10 14.43 8.50
CA GLY A 261 -25.43 14.87 7.13
C GLY A 261 -25.72 16.36 6.93
N GLU A 262 -25.58 17.24 7.93
CA GLU A 262 -26.07 18.64 7.86
C GLU A 262 -25.13 19.77 8.33
N VAL A 263 -23.87 19.54 8.70
CA VAL A 263 -22.95 20.57 9.21
C VAL A 263 -21.91 21.04 8.18
N GLU A 264 -22.21 20.95 6.90
CA GLU A 264 -21.24 21.31 5.82
C GLU A 264 -20.84 22.78 5.74
N LYS A 265 -21.57 23.71 6.34
CA LYS A 265 -21.34 25.16 6.13
C LYS A 265 -20.48 25.87 7.16
N GLU A 266 -20.43 25.41 8.40
CA GLU A 266 -19.66 26.08 9.46
C GLU A 266 -18.23 25.57 9.61
N SER A 267 -17.96 24.32 9.21
CA SER A 267 -16.64 23.70 9.25
C SER A 267 -15.63 24.29 8.24
N MET A 268 -16.09 24.89 7.16
CA MET A 268 -15.22 25.49 6.13
C MET A 268 -14.45 26.72 6.61
N ALA A 269 -14.93 27.43 7.64
CA ALA A 269 -14.30 28.65 8.14
C ALA A 269 -13.09 28.37 9.05
N ALA A 270 -13.09 27.28 9.82
CA ALA A 270 -12.01 26.94 10.74
C ALA A 270 -10.80 26.29 10.01
N GLY A 271 -11.04 25.48 8.97
CA GLY A 271 -9.98 24.88 8.16
C GLY A 271 -9.22 25.87 7.26
N ALA A 272 -9.85 27.01 6.95
CA ALA A 272 -9.24 28.05 6.11
C ALA A 272 -8.13 28.85 6.81
N ALA A 273 -8.08 28.85 8.13
CA ALA A 273 -7.07 29.58 8.90
C ALA A 273 -5.72 28.85 9.03
N LEU A 274 -5.67 27.53 8.77
CA LEU A 274 -4.48 26.69 8.98
C LEU A 274 -3.61 26.49 7.74
N SER A 275 -3.97 27.01 6.55
CA SER A 275 -3.25 26.74 5.31
C SER A 275 -3.18 27.93 4.36
N ALA A 276 -2.83 29.12 4.85
CA ALA A 276 -2.79 30.31 4.00
C ALA A 276 -1.67 30.35 2.94
N GLU A 277 -0.72 29.39 2.92
CA GLU A 277 0.43 29.41 2.00
C GLU A 277 0.71 28.12 1.20
N ALA A 278 -0.04 27.03 1.38
CA ALA A 278 0.11 25.88 0.49
C ALA A 278 -0.74 26.11 -0.76
N GLU A 279 -0.13 26.29 -1.92
CA GLU A 279 -0.81 26.19 -3.21
C GLU A 279 -1.55 24.85 -3.28
N ARG A 280 -2.85 24.88 -3.09
CA ARG A 280 -3.73 23.71 -3.16
C ARG A 280 -3.86 23.30 -4.62
N ILE A 281 -3.07 22.35 -5.05
CA ILE A 281 -3.22 21.77 -6.40
C ILE A 281 -4.32 20.71 -6.30
N PRO A 282 -5.49 20.91 -6.94
CA PRO A 282 -6.49 19.86 -7.04
C PRO A 282 -5.88 18.69 -7.80
N CYS A 283 -5.99 17.47 -7.27
CA CYS A 283 -5.56 16.28 -8.00
C CYS A 283 -6.49 16.08 -9.21
N ASP A 284 -5.93 16.17 -10.42
CA ASP A 284 -6.67 15.83 -11.63
C ASP A 284 -6.76 14.29 -11.77
N VAL A 285 -7.90 13.76 -11.35
CA VAL A 285 -8.21 12.32 -11.47
C VAL A 285 -8.80 11.94 -12.83
N SER A 286 -8.88 12.87 -13.78
CA SER A 286 -9.47 12.61 -15.10
C SER A 286 -8.70 11.56 -15.89
N ALA A 287 -7.37 11.48 -15.69
CA ALA A 287 -6.52 10.47 -16.29
C ALA A 287 -6.92 9.05 -15.85
N LEU A 288 -7.27 8.85 -14.58
CA LEU A 288 -7.73 7.54 -14.06
C LEU A 288 -9.01 7.09 -14.78
N LYS A 289 -9.96 8.01 -14.95
CA LYS A 289 -11.22 7.72 -15.65
C LYS A 289 -10.99 7.40 -17.13
N ARG A 290 -10.16 8.21 -17.82
CA ARG A 290 -9.82 7.95 -19.23
C ARG A 290 -9.17 6.59 -19.39
N ASN A 291 -8.13 6.29 -18.62
CA ASN A 291 -7.43 5.01 -18.68
C ASN A 291 -8.37 3.83 -18.38
N TYR A 292 -9.26 3.98 -17.40
CA TYR A 292 -10.28 2.96 -17.12
C TYR A 292 -11.17 2.68 -18.32
N GLU A 293 -11.69 3.73 -18.98
CA GLU A 293 -12.57 3.61 -20.13
C GLU A 293 -11.82 3.05 -21.36
N GLU A 294 -10.60 3.54 -21.60
CA GLU A 294 -9.75 3.12 -22.72
C GLU A 294 -9.28 1.67 -22.56
N LEU A 295 -8.70 1.29 -21.42
CA LEU A 295 -8.23 -0.06 -21.19
C LEU A 295 -9.38 -1.06 -21.24
N ARG A 296 -10.54 -0.71 -20.71
CA ARG A 296 -11.75 -1.56 -20.77
C ARG A 296 -12.19 -1.79 -22.21
N ALA A 297 -12.21 -0.76 -23.04
CA ALA A 297 -12.59 -0.87 -24.45
C ALA A 297 -11.56 -1.68 -25.27
N GLN A 298 -10.27 -1.42 -25.06
CA GLN A 298 -9.18 -2.14 -25.72
C GLN A 298 -9.17 -3.61 -25.31
N MET A 299 -9.37 -3.92 -24.03
CA MET A 299 -9.44 -5.29 -23.52
C MET A 299 -10.65 -6.05 -24.09
N ALA A 300 -11.80 -5.38 -24.22
CA ALA A 300 -12.97 -5.99 -24.87
C ALA A 300 -12.67 -6.35 -26.34
N ALA A 301 -12.05 -5.43 -27.08
CA ALA A 301 -11.64 -5.69 -28.47
C ALA A 301 -10.58 -6.81 -28.58
N TYR A 302 -9.64 -6.85 -27.63
CA TYR A 302 -8.64 -7.95 -27.58
C TYR A 302 -9.27 -9.29 -27.33
N VAL A 303 -10.17 -9.39 -26.33
CA VAL A 303 -10.92 -10.63 -26.03
C VAL A 303 -11.75 -11.10 -27.23
N GLU A 304 -12.40 -10.19 -27.97
CA GLU A 304 -13.13 -10.57 -29.19
C GLU A 304 -12.20 -11.15 -30.26
N ARG A 305 -11.02 -10.57 -30.48
CA ARG A 305 -10.03 -11.14 -31.40
C ARG A 305 -9.56 -12.54 -30.98
N LEU A 306 -9.37 -12.76 -29.66
CA LEU A 306 -9.00 -14.09 -29.17
C LEU A 306 -10.11 -15.11 -29.39
N LYS A 307 -11.38 -14.71 -29.18
CA LYS A 307 -12.55 -15.56 -29.49
C LYS A 307 -12.65 -15.93 -30.97
N GLU A 308 -12.47 -14.97 -31.87
CA GLU A 308 -12.48 -15.19 -33.32
C GLU A 308 -11.41 -16.19 -33.75
N LYS A 309 -10.23 -16.16 -33.12
CA LYS A 309 -9.13 -17.08 -33.34
C LYS A 309 -9.23 -18.38 -32.54
N ASN A 310 -10.26 -18.53 -31.69
CA ASN A 310 -10.46 -19.63 -30.76
C ASN A 310 -9.23 -19.87 -29.83
N LEU A 311 -8.58 -18.79 -29.38
CA LEU A 311 -7.41 -18.83 -28.50
C LEU A 311 -7.85 -18.72 -27.04
N LYS A 312 -7.27 -19.51 -26.15
CA LYS A 312 -7.51 -19.49 -24.70
C LYS A 312 -6.53 -18.55 -24.00
N LEU A 313 -7.00 -17.88 -22.96
CA LEU A 313 -6.19 -16.96 -22.17
C LEU A 313 -6.23 -17.30 -20.67
N ALA A 314 -5.07 -17.24 -20.02
CA ALA A 314 -4.94 -17.23 -18.57
C ALA A 314 -4.16 -16.00 -18.12
N LEU A 315 -4.31 -15.66 -16.83
CA LEU A 315 -3.51 -14.61 -16.20
C LEU A 315 -2.37 -15.23 -15.39
N PHE A 316 -1.31 -14.46 -15.16
CA PHE A 316 -0.26 -14.79 -14.20
C PHE A 316 -0.03 -13.62 -13.24
N GLY A 317 -0.26 -13.86 -11.95
CA GLY A 317 -0.17 -12.88 -10.86
C GLY A 317 -1.53 -12.61 -10.21
N ALA A 318 -1.86 -13.35 -9.14
CA ALA A 318 -3.04 -13.14 -8.31
C ALA A 318 -2.76 -12.06 -7.25
N GLY A 319 -2.48 -10.84 -7.71
CA GLY A 319 -2.30 -9.65 -6.89
C GLY A 319 -3.37 -8.60 -7.18
N HIS A 320 -3.35 -7.49 -6.46
CA HIS A 320 -4.37 -6.44 -6.55
C HIS A 320 -4.58 -5.90 -7.98
N GLN A 321 -3.51 -5.68 -8.74
CA GLN A 321 -3.61 -5.24 -10.14
C GLN A 321 -4.35 -6.26 -11.00
N GLY A 322 -3.95 -7.55 -10.90
CA GLY A 322 -4.60 -8.64 -11.62
C GLY A 322 -6.07 -8.78 -11.25
N PHE A 323 -6.41 -8.72 -9.97
CA PHE A 323 -7.79 -8.77 -9.50
C PHE A 323 -8.62 -7.60 -10.02
N THR A 324 -8.06 -6.38 -9.95
CA THR A 324 -8.77 -5.19 -10.42
C THR A 324 -9.01 -5.22 -11.92
N ILE A 325 -8.01 -5.55 -12.73
CA ILE A 325 -8.13 -5.65 -14.19
C ILE A 325 -9.10 -6.78 -14.57
N ALA A 326 -8.96 -7.95 -13.96
CA ALA A 326 -9.87 -9.05 -14.19
C ALA A 326 -11.32 -8.66 -13.88
N ALA A 327 -11.59 -8.03 -12.74
CA ALA A 327 -12.93 -7.67 -12.30
C ALA A 327 -13.56 -6.51 -13.10
N THR A 328 -12.75 -5.64 -13.72
CA THR A 328 -13.23 -4.40 -14.38
C THR A 328 -13.24 -4.47 -15.89
N THR A 329 -12.72 -5.52 -16.50
CA THR A 329 -12.62 -5.69 -17.95
C THR A 329 -13.30 -6.95 -18.45
N ALA A 330 -13.27 -7.20 -19.76
CA ALA A 330 -13.82 -8.41 -20.37
C ALA A 330 -13.13 -9.71 -19.93
N LEU A 331 -12.00 -9.62 -19.23
CA LEU A 331 -11.29 -10.80 -18.71
C LEU A 331 -12.10 -11.59 -17.70
N CYS A 332 -12.99 -10.94 -16.93
CA CYS A 332 -13.86 -11.63 -15.94
C CYS A 332 -14.68 -12.76 -16.53
N SER A 333 -15.02 -12.70 -17.81
CA SER A 333 -15.82 -13.70 -18.52
C SER A 333 -15.05 -14.53 -19.52
N TYR A 334 -13.75 -14.31 -19.63
CA TYR A 334 -12.93 -14.95 -20.67
C TYR A 334 -11.69 -15.68 -20.17
N ALA A 335 -11.02 -15.15 -19.15
CA ALA A 335 -9.83 -15.82 -18.60
C ALA A 335 -10.23 -17.15 -17.94
N GLU A 336 -9.52 -18.22 -18.33
CA GLU A 336 -9.76 -19.57 -17.82
C GLU A 336 -9.39 -19.70 -16.33
N TYR A 337 -8.22 -19.13 -15.95
CA TYR A 337 -7.69 -19.15 -14.58
C TYR A 337 -6.62 -18.08 -14.38
N ILE A 338 -6.22 -17.90 -13.13
CA ILE A 338 -5.08 -17.06 -12.74
C ILE A 338 -4.00 -17.96 -12.13
N MET A 339 -2.78 -17.94 -12.66
CA MET A 339 -1.64 -18.61 -12.04
C MET A 339 -0.99 -17.73 -10.99
N ASP A 340 -0.65 -18.31 -9.84
CA ASP A 340 0.16 -17.63 -8.82
C ASP A 340 1.05 -18.64 -8.10
N SER A 341 2.30 -18.24 -7.82
CA SER A 341 3.29 -19.10 -7.16
C SER A 341 3.07 -19.21 -5.64
N ALA A 342 2.26 -18.34 -5.03
CA ALA A 342 1.98 -18.35 -3.60
C ALA A 342 0.96 -19.45 -3.22
N PRO A 343 1.37 -20.49 -2.45
CA PRO A 343 0.51 -21.63 -2.17
C PRO A 343 -0.80 -21.28 -1.46
N PHE A 344 -0.79 -20.26 -0.60
CA PHE A 344 -1.97 -19.85 0.19
C PHE A 344 -3.09 -19.21 -0.63
N LYS A 345 -2.81 -18.85 -1.89
CA LYS A 345 -3.82 -18.32 -2.84
C LYS A 345 -4.41 -19.41 -3.73
N GLN A 346 -3.66 -20.51 -3.92
CA GLN A 346 -4.06 -21.59 -4.83
C GLN A 346 -5.28 -22.35 -4.29
N GLY A 347 -6.21 -22.65 -5.19
CA GLY A 347 -7.51 -23.27 -4.88
C GLY A 347 -8.61 -22.28 -4.50
N LYS A 348 -8.28 -21.00 -4.33
CA LYS A 348 -9.19 -19.89 -4.09
C LYS A 348 -9.62 -19.20 -5.39
N TYR A 349 -10.40 -18.12 -5.27
CA TYR A 349 -10.95 -17.40 -6.42
C TYR A 349 -10.61 -15.91 -6.34
N ALA A 350 -10.35 -15.30 -7.48
CA ALA A 350 -10.07 -13.87 -7.55
C ALA A 350 -11.31 -13.05 -7.13
N PRO A 351 -11.15 -12.10 -6.21
CA PRO A 351 -12.27 -11.28 -5.72
C PRO A 351 -13.02 -10.58 -6.86
N ALA A 352 -14.34 -10.54 -6.78
CA ALA A 352 -15.29 -9.94 -7.71
C ALA A 352 -15.32 -10.54 -9.13
N SER A 353 -14.25 -11.13 -9.63
CA SER A 353 -14.23 -11.80 -10.94
C SER A 353 -14.51 -13.31 -10.85
N HIS A 354 -14.25 -13.91 -9.69
CA HIS A 354 -14.40 -15.33 -9.39
C HIS A 354 -13.59 -16.26 -10.30
N ILE A 355 -12.54 -15.74 -10.97
CA ILE A 355 -11.62 -16.55 -11.76
C ILE A 355 -10.81 -17.42 -10.79
N PRO A 356 -10.72 -18.76 -11.02
CA PRO A 356 -9.99 -19.66 -10.13
C PRO A 356 -8.49 -19.35 -10.11
N ILE A 357 -7.88 -19.41 -8.93
CA ILE A 357 -6.44 -19.23 -8.75
C ILE A 357 -5.79 -20.60 -8.62
N VAL A 358 -4.78 -20.86 -9.46
CA VAL A 358 -4.13 -22.16 -9.58
C VAL A 358 -2.62 -22.05 -9.44
N SER A 359 -1.94 -23.19 -9.19
CA SER A 359 -0.49 -23.25 -9.26
C SER A 359 0.01 -23.10 -10.70
N PRO A 360 1.24 -22.62 -10.95
CA PRO A 360 1.83 -22.62 -12.30
C PRO A 360 1.90 -24.01 -12.94
N ALA A 361 1.99 -25.08 -12.14
CA ALA A 361 2.02 -26.46 -12.65
C ALA A 361 0.67 -26.87 -13.31
N TYR A 362 -0.43 -26.22 -12.95
CA TYR A 362 -1.75 -26.48 -13.55
C TYR A 362 -1.78 -26.28 -15.08
N PHE A 363 -0.94 -25.37 -15.59
CA PHE A 363 -0.80 -25.09 -17.02
C PHE A 363 -0.41 -26.33 -17.85
N ALA A 364 0.34 -27.29 -17.28
CA ALA A 364 0.76 -28.49 -18.00
C ALA A 364 -0.43 -29.35 -18.45
N GLU A 365 -1.46 -29.46 -17.59
CA GLU A 365 -2.66 -30.28 -17.86
C GLU A 365 -3.76 -29.46 -18.54
N HIS A 366 -3.74 -28.14 -18.34
CA HIS A 366 -4.76 -27.20 -18.83
C HIS A 366 -4.12 -26.04 -19.59
N PRO A 367 -3.47 -26.30 -20.73
CA PRO A 367 -2.72 -25.28 -21.46
C PRO A 367 -3.64 -24.24 -22.08
N VAL A 368 -3.13 -23.02 -22.15
CA VAL A 368 -3.73 -21.89 -22.88
C VAL A 368 -2.76 -21.40 -23.96
N ASP A 369 -3.26 -20.59 -24.88
CA ASP A 369 -2.49 -20.03 -26.00
C ASP A 369 -1.83 -18.69 -25.62
N VAL A 370 -2.46 -17.96 -24.70
CA VAL A 370 -2.00 -16.64 -24.23
C VAL A 370 -1.90 -16.61 -22.71
N VAL A 371 -0.80 -16.14 -22.17
CA VAL A 371 -0.64 -15.80 -20.76
C VAL A 371 -0.39 -14.30 -20.63
N MET A 372 -1.34 -13.61 -19.96
CA MET A 372 -1.20 -12.20 -19.62
C MET A 372 -0.61 -12.05 -18.23
N VAL A 373 0.57 -11.45 -18.13
CA VAL A 373 1.24 -11.17 -16.84
C VAL A 373 0.66 -9.90 -16.25
N THR A 374 0.06 -10.03 -15.08
CA THR A 374 -0.58 -8.92 -14.32
C THR A 374 0.28 -8.40 -13.17
N ALA A 375 1.54 -8.80 -13.13
CA ALA A 375 2.53 -8.38 -12.14
C ALA A 375 3.73 -7.74 -12.87
N PRO A 376 3.66 -6.44 -13.24
CA PRO A 376 4.64 -5.79 -14.13
C PRO A 376 6.07 -5.83 -13.62
N GLY A 377 6.29 -5.78 -12.30
CA GLY A 377 7.61 -5.91 -11.69
C GLY A 377 8.28 -7.29 -11.88
N TYR A 378 7.51 -8.31 -12.25
CA TYR A 378 7.98 -9.71 -12.35
C TYR A 378 7.88 -10.31 -13.75
N VAL A 379 7.63 -9.51 -14.78
CA VAL A 379 7.43 -9.98 -16.17
C VAL A 379 8.59 -10.86 -16.64
N ARG A 380 9.84 -10.45 -16.37
CA ARG A 380 11.04 -11.21 -16.80
C ARG A 380 11.13 -12.57 -16.11
N GLU A 381 10.91 -12.61 -14.80
CA GLU A 381 10.96 -13.81 -13.97
C GLU A 381 9.86 -14.78 -14.35
N ILE A 382 8.63 -14.29 -14.49
CA ILE A 382 7.46 -15.10 -14.90
C ILE A 382 7.66 -15.65 -16.32
N THR A 383 8.14 -14.82 -17.25
CA THR A 383 8.44 -15.27 -18.62
C THR A 383 9.50 -16.37 -18.61
N ALA A 384 10.58 -16.18 -17.86
CA ALA A 384 11.64 -17.19 -17.73
C ALA A 384 11.10 -18.47 -17.08
N GLN A 385 10.26 -18.38 -16.06
CA GLN A 385 9.62 -19.52 -15.40
C GLN A 385 8.75 -20.31 -16.39
N LEU A 386 7.86 -19.64 -17.12
CA LEU A 386 6.97 -20.28 -18.10
C LEU A 386 7.77 -20.94 -19.23
N ARG A 387 8.76 -20.26 -19.78
CA ARG A 387 9.64 -20.84 -20.82
C ARG A 387 10.50 -22.00 -20.32
N GLY A 388 10.93 -21.95 -19.05
CA GLY A 388 11.70 -23.02 -18.42
C GLY A 388 10.86 -24.26 -18.09
N LEU A 389 9.62 -24.06 -17.64
CA LEU A 389 8.69 -25.15 -17.32
C LEU A 389 8.10 -25.82 -18.57
N TYR A 390 7.93 -25.07 -19.66
CA TYR A 390 7.22 -25.52 -20.86
C TYR A 390 8.00 -25.15 -22.14
N PRO A 391 9.23 -25.63 -22.31
CA PRO A 391 10.10 -25.27 -23.43
C PRO A 391 9.54 -25.72 -24.80
N GLU A 392 8.67 -26.73 -24.83
CA GLU A 392 7.99 -27.21 -26.03
C GLU A 392 6.85 -26.30 -26.52
N ARG A 393 6.40 -25.36 -25.67
CA ARG A 393 5.32 -24.41 -25.99
C ARG A 393 5.87 -23.16 -26.66
N THR A 394 6.49 -23.30 -27.83
CA THR A 394 7.14 -22.20 -28.58
C THR A 394 6.15 -21.15 -29.06
N GLU A 395 4.91 -21.53 -29.37
CA GLU A 395 3.80 -20.67 -29.79
C GLU A 395 3.10 -19.94 -28.62
N LEU A 396 3.39 -20.26 -27.36
CA LEU A 396 2.79 -19.57 -26.21
C LEU A 396 3.06 -18.07 -26.29
N GLN A 397 2.01 -17.28 -26.43
CA GLN A 397 2.07 -15.82 -26.38
C GLN A 397 2.11 -15.37 -24.91
N ILE A 398 3.10 -14.52 -24.57
CA ILE A 398 3.20 -13.93 -23.23
C ILE A 398 3.11 -12.41 -23.44
N CYS A 399 2.08 -11.79 -22.85
CA CYS A 399 1.85 -10.36 -22.91
C CYS A 399 1.70 -9.79 -21.49
N THR A 400 1.58 -8.49 -21.37
CA THR A 400 1.33 -7.78 -20.11
C THR A 400 -0.04 -7.10 -20.15
N ILE A 401 -0.38 -6.38 -19.10
CA ILE A 401 -1.59 -5.55 -19.05
C ILE A 401 -1.53 -4.34 -20.01
N GLU A 402 -0.34 -4.01 -20.52
CA GLU A 402 -0.15 -2.87 -21.42
C GLU A 402 -0.53 -3.27 -22.85
N PRO A 403 -1.45 -2.52 -23.51
CA PRO A 403 -1.98 -2.87 -24.84
C PRO A 403 -0.92 -3.06 -25.93
N GLU A 404 0.21 -2.36 -25.83
CA GLU A 404 1.32 -2.47 -26.77
C GLU A 404 1.97 -3.84 -26.79
N SER A 405 1.77 -4.65 -25.74
CA SER A 405 2.26 -6.02 -25.65
C SER A 405 1.36 -7.06 -26.32
N TRP A 406 0.13 -6.68 -26.71
CA TRP A 406 -0.86 -7.59 -27.30
C TRP A 406 -0.58 -7.78 -28.78
N THR A 407 0.06 -8.88 -29.11
CA THR A 407 0.34 -9.21 -30.53
C THR A 407 -0.93 -9.47 -31.32
N GLU A 408 -0.97 -9.10 -32.60
CA GLU A 408 -2.07 -9.31 -33.53
C GLU A 408 -2.34 -10.77 -33.88
#